data_7e9591813787c0d57d8dc60749c280ca
#
_entry.id   7e9591813787c0d57d8dc60749c280ca
#
_cell.length_a   1.000
_cell.length_b   1.000
_cell.length_c   1.000
_cell.angle_alpha   90.00
_cell.angle_beta   90.00
_cell.angle_gamma   90.00
#
_symmetry.space_group_name_H-M   'P 1'
#
loop_
_entity.id
_entity.type
_entity.pdbx_description
1 polymer ?
#
loop_
_entity_poly.entity_id
_entity_poly.type
_entity_poly.pdbx_seq_one_letter_code
_entity_poly.pdbx_strand_id
1 'polypeptide(L)'
;QLKGVVRITAVDALAAHYLARQLADLRSRYPELVIEIIASSKSLDLVRREADIAVRLARPADGDLVVRCLGRLAYGVYGPEKPLLCSAWQTAPWVGYERALDQLPEMCWLSEQVGQHNVTFRCNNIDALANAVADGLGLGILPCLVGSQHPGLRCLSGDQAVLSREIWLVLPRELRDVP
;
A
#
# COMPACT_ATOMS: atom_id res chain seq x y z
N GLN A 1 -2.15 -33.00 4.04
CA GLN A 1 -2.47 -32.04 2.97
C GLN A 1 -3.12 -30.80 3.61
N LEU A 2 -2.58 -29.59 3.33
CA LEU A 2 -3.16 -28.34 3.87
C LEU A 2 -4.51 -28.10 3.22
N LYS A 3 -5.55 -27.88 4.06
CA LYS A 3 -6.94 -27.59 3.64
C LYS A 3 -7.59 -26.62 4.61
N GLY A 4 -8.61 -25.92 4.14
CA GLY A 4 -9.40 -24.99 4.94
C GLY A 4 -9.30 -23.57 4.40
N VAL A 5 -9.70 -22.59 5.22
CA VAL A 5 -9.71 -21.16 4.86
C VAL A 5 -8.62 -20.44 5.65
N VAL A 6 -7.81 -19.65 4.96
CA VAL A 6 -6.84 -18.72 5.58
C VAL A 6 -7.22 -17.29 5.19
N ARG A 7 -7.46 -16.45 6.17
CA ARG A 7 -7.82 -15.03 6.00
C ARG A 7 -6.61 -14.15 6.20
N ILE A 8 -6.27 -13.40 5.15
CA ILE A 8 -5.14 -12.46 5.15
C ILE A 8 -5.69 -11.05 5.02
N THR A 9 -5.39 -10.19 5.98
CA THR A 9 -5.69 -8.76 5.83
C THR A 9 -4.44 -7.99 5.46
N ALA A 10 -4.54 -7.10 4.47
CA ALA A 10 -3.42 -6.30 3.98
C ALA A 10 -3.87 -4.90 3.55
N VAL A 11 -2.94 -3.96 3.45
CA VAL A 11 -3.21 -2.67 2.82
C VAL A 11 -3.48 -2.86 1.33
N ASP A 12 -4.33 -2.02 0.75
CA ASP A 12 -4.84 -2.14 -0.62
C ASP A 12 -3.72 -2.36 -1.66
N ALA A 13 -2.66 -1.56 -1.59
CA ALA A 13 -1.53 -1.67 -2.51
C ALA A 13 -0.88 -3.06 -2.51
N LEU A 14 -0.68 -3.66 -1.33
CA LEU A 14 -0.09 -4.99 -1.20
C LEU A 14 -1.08 -6.08 -1.58
N ALA A 15 -2.36 -5.93 -1.21
CA ALA A 15 -3.39 -6.91 -1.52
C ALA A 15 -3.57 -7.06 -3.05
N ALA A 16 -3.77 -5.94 -3.75
CA ALA A 16 -4.07 -5.94 -5.18
C ALA A 16 -2.85 -6.18 -6.07
N HIS A 17 -1.72 -5.52 -5.76
CA HIS A 17 -0.58 -5.48 -6.67
C HIS A 17 0.52 -6.50 -6.38
N TYR A 18 0.48 -7.15 -5.22
CA TYR A 18 1.49 -8.14 -4.83
C TYR A 18 0.90 -9.47 -4.38
N LEU A 19 0.13 -9.52 -3.28
CA LEU A 19 -0.28 -10.77 -2.65
C LEU A 19 -1.11 -11.66 -3.58
N ALA A 20 -2.10 -11.09 -4.27
CA ALA A 20 -2.97 -11.86 -5.16
C ALA A 20 -2.17 -12.66 -6.22
N ARG A 21 -1.09 -12.09 -6.74
CA ARG A 21 -0.21 -12.76 -7.72
C ARG A 21 0.66 -13.84 -7.09
N GLN A 22 1.24 -13.56 -5.91
CA GLN A 22 2.13 -14.51 -5.22
C GLN A 22 1.37 -15.73 -4.70
N LEU A 23 0.12 -15.56 -4.32
CA LEU A 23 -0.70 -16.65 -3.77
C LEU A 23 -1.23 -17.61 -4.84
N ALA A 24 -1.15 -17.28 -6.12
CA ALA A 24 -1.52 -18.18 -7.22
C ALA A 24 -0.69 -19.47 -7.19
N ASP A 25 0.61 -19.37 -6.95
CA ASP A 25 1.50 -20.54 -6.87
C ASP A 25 1.19 -21.41 -5.64
N LEU A 26 0.85 -20.77 -4.52
CA LEU A 26 0.44 -21.48 -3.31
C LEU A 26 -0.82 -22.31 -3.56
N ARG A 27 -1.80 -21.72 -4.25
CA ARG A 27 -3.05 -22.39 -4.61
C ARG A 27 -2.82 -23.62 -5.51
N SER A 28 -1.83 -23.56 -6.40
CA SER A 28 -1.48 -24.68 -7.27
C SER A 28 -0.90 -25.86 -6.48
N ARG A 29 -0.14 -25.58 -5.41
CA ARG A 29 0.46 -26.60 -4.54
C ARG A 29 -0.55 -27.19 -3.53
N TYR A 30 -1.54 -26.39 -3.10
CA TYR A 30 -2.51 -26.75 -2.08
C TYR A 30 -3.95 -26.48 -2.58
N PRO A 31 -4.48 -27.36 -3.44
CA PRO A 31 -5.77 -27.14 -4.11
C PRO A 31 -6.99 -27.11 -3.18
N GLU A 32 -6.88 -27.65 -1.97
CA GLU A 32 -7.94 -27.62 -0.96
C GLU A 32 -7.86 -26.41 -0.01
N LEU A 33 -6.86 -25.52 -0.21
CA LEU A 33 -6.71 -24.30 0.55
C LEU A 33 -7.50 -23.16 -0.10
N VAL A 34 -8.38 -22.53 0.66
CA VAL A 34 -9.08 -21.30 0.27
C VAL A 34 -8.37 -20.13 0.93
N ILE A 35 -8.00 -19.13 0.14
CA ILE A 35 -7.33 -17.92 0.62
C ILE A 35 -8.30 -16.75 0.46
N GLU A 36 -8.64 -16.09 1.57
CA GLU A 36 -9.43 -14.87 1.60
C GLU A 36 -8.51 -13.68 1.85
N ILE A 37 -8.49 -12.71 0.94
CA ILE A 37 -7.75 -11.44 1.14
C ILE A 37 -8.74 -10.34 1.46
N ILE A 38 -8.53 -9.67 2.60
CA ILE A 38 -9.31 -8.53 3.04
C ILE A 38 -8.43 -7.29 2.90
N ALA A 39 -8.66 -6.51 1.85
CA ALA A 39 -7.97 -5.24 1.63
C ALA A 39 -8.54 -4.18 2.59
N SER A 40 -7.71 -3.67 3.48
CA SER A 40 -8.10 -2.66 4.47
C SER A 40 -6.91 -1.91 5.03
N SER A 41 -7.02 -0.59 5.09
CA SER A 41 -6.09 0.28 5.80
C SER A 41 -6.33 0.30 7.31
N LYS A 42 -7.51 -0.15 7.76
CA LYS A 42 -7.85 -0.23 9.18
C LYS A 42 -7.14 -1.41 9.83
N SER A 43 -6.73 -1.21 11.09
CA SER A 43 -6.24 -2.30 11.92
C SER A 43 -7.42 -3.23 12.24
N LEU A 44 -7.56 -4.33 11.51
CA LEU A 44 -8.50 -5.39 11.88
C LEU A 44 -7.96 -6.08 13.13
N ASP A 45 -8.85 -6.42 14.03
CA ASP A 45 -8.51 -7.05 15.30
C ASP A 45 -8.19 -8.54 15.07
N LEU A 46 -6.90 -8.87 14.99
CA LEU A 46 -6.43 -10.25 14.92
C LEU A 46 -6.82 -11.05 16.18
N VAL A 47 -6.95 -10.36 17.33
CA VAL A 47 -7.37 -10.99 18.58
C VAL A 47 -8.83 -11.45 18.51
N ARG A 48 -9.67 -10.72 17.77
CA ARG A 48 -11.06 -11.10 17.51
C ARG A 48 -11.22 -12.12 16.39
N ARG A 49 -10.11 -12.64 15.83
CA ARG A 49 -10.12 -13.60 14.72
C ARG A 49 -10.84 -13.10 13.45
N GLU A 50 -10.80 -11.81 13.20
CA GLU A 50 -11.31 -11.23 11.95
C GLU A 50 -10.40 -11.59 10.76
N ALA A 51 -9.10 -11.86 11.04
CA ALA A 51 -8.15 -12.43 10.11
C ALA A 51 -7.13 -13.32 10.85
N ASP A 52 -6.52 -14.27 10.14
CA ASP A 52 -5.49 -15.16 10.67
C ASP A 52 -4.11 -14.51 10.57
N ILE A 53 -3.88 -13.77 9.49
CA ILE A 53 -2.61 -13.10 9.16
C ILE A 53 -2.88 -11.66 8.78
N ALA A 54 -2.03 -10.74 9.24
CA ALA A 54 -2.04 -9.35 8.76
C ALA A 54 -0.71 -8.98 8.12
N VAL A 55 -0.78 -8.24 7.00
CA VAL A 55 0.38 -7.60 6.35
C VAL A 55 0.18 -6.09 6.41
N ARG A 56 1.09 -5.41 7.10
CA ARG A 56 0.94 -3.98 7.45
C ARG A 56 2.18 -3.18 7.12
N LEU A 57 2.02 -1.86 6.91
CA LEU A 57 3.11 -0.91 6.66
C LEU A 57 3.58 -0.18 7.93
N ALA A 58 3.07 -0.57 9.09
CA ALA A 58 3.53 -0.11 10.39
C ALA A 58 3.65 -1.30 11.33
N ARG A 59 4.68 -1.31 12.18
CA ARG A 59 4.82 -2.30 13.23
C ARG A 59 3.70 -2.08 14.26
N PRO A 60 2.94 -3.11 14.64
CA PRO A 60 1.96 -2.99 15.72
C PRO A 60 2.68 -2.65 17.03
N ALA A 61 2.05 -1.79 17.83
CA ALA A 61 2.65 -1.29 19.07
C ALA A 61 2.65 -2.34 20.17
N ASP A 62 1.55 -3.12 20.31
CA ASP A 62 1.33 -4.04 21.43
C ASP A 62 0.48 -5.25 21.03
N GLY A 63 0.54 -6.31 21.83
CA GLY A 63 -0.27 -7.51 21.72
C GLY A 63 0.54 -8.81 21.84
N ASP A 64 -0.14 -9.91 22.15
CA ASP A 64 0.48 -11.25 22.11
C ASP A 64 0.56 -11.74 20.66
N LEU A 65 1.43 -11.07 19.91
CA LEU A 65 1.57 -11.22 18.46
C LEU A 65 2.98 -11.67 18.10
N VAL A 66 3.08 -12.45 17.05
CA VAL A 66 4.34 -12.69 16.35
C VAL A 66 4.44 -11.64 15.23
N VAL A 67 5.55 -10.90 15.24
CA VAL A 67 5.78 -9.80 14.32
C VAL A 67 7.10 -10.02 13.59
N ARG A 68 7.08 -9.98 12.27
CA ARG A 68 8.28 -10.15 11.44
C ARG A 68 8.32 -9.09 10.33
N CYS A 69 9.45 -8.41 10.22
CA CYS A 69 9.70 -7.54 9.06
C CYS A 69 9.98 -8.41 7.82
N LEU A 70 9.20 -8.20 6.76
CA LEU A 70 9.33 -8.92 5.48
C LEU A 70 10.20 -8.16 4.49
N GLY A 71 10.32 -6.84 4.62
CA GLY A 71 11.04 -5.98 3.69
C GLY A 71 10.55 -4.54 3.76
N ARG A 72 10.73 -3.83 2.66
CA ARG A 72 10.37 -2.40 2.54
C ARG A 72 9.61 -2.14 1.25
N LEU A 73 8.59 -1.30 1.33
CA LEU A 73 7.84 -0.78 0.20
C LEU A 73 8.36 0.63 -0.13
N ALA A 74 8.94 0.77 -1.31
CA ALA A 74 9.45 2.05 -1.80
C ALA A 74 8.32 2.90 -2.38
N TYR A 75 8.44 4.22 -2.25
CA TYR A 75 7.53 5.21 -2.81
C TYR A 75 8.29 6.19 -3.70
N GLY A 76 7.66 6.60 -4.79
CA GLY A 76 8.17 7.61 -5.71
C GLY A 76 7.15 8.70 -5.98
N VAL A 77 7.59 9.79 -6.58
CA VAL A 77 6.70 10.80 -7.17
C VAL A 77 6.34 10.36 -8.56
N TYR A 78 5.04 10.33 -8.85
CA TYR A 78 4.49 9.94 -10.15
C TYR A 78 3.69 11.09 -10.75
N GLY A 79 3.74 11.20 -12.05
CA GLY A 79 2.91 12.06 -12.87
C GLY A 79 2.31 11.30 -14.05
N PRO A 80 1.39 11.93 -14.80
CA PRO A 80 0.84 11.32 -16.00
C PRO A 80 1.94 11.12 -17.05
N GLU A 81 1.74 10.15 -17.93
CA GLU A 81 2.62 9.93 -19.10
C GLU A 81 2.75 11.20 -19.95
N LYS A 82 1.61 11.89 -20.17
CA LYS A 82 1.61 13.22 -20.78
C LYS A 82 2.01 14.27 -19.74
N PRO A 83 3.11 15.01 -19.93
CA PRO A 83 3.58 15.99 -18.97
C PRO A 83 2.53 17.02 -18.59
N LEU A 84 2.40 17.31 -17.29
CA LEU A 84 1.67 18.47 -16.82
C LEU A 84 2.43 19.75 -17.20
N LEU A 85 1.68 20.81 -17.51
CA LEU A 85 2.23 22.15 -17.79
C LEU A 85 2.66 22.84 -16.47
N CYS A 86 3.61 22.26 -15.78
CA CYS A 86 4.19 22.83 -14.56
C CYS A 86 5.72 22.66 -14.58
N SER A 87 6.43 23.68 -14.16
CA SER A 87 7.90 23.71 -14.19
C SER A 87 8.56 23.18 -12.91
N ALA A 88 7.80 23.05 -11.81
CA ALA A 88 8.31 22.59 -10.53
C ALA A 88 7.24 21.88 -9.71
N TRP A 89 7.65 20.95 -8.86
CA TRP A 89 6.73 20.19 -7.98
C TRP A 89 5.96 21.09 -7.02
N GLN A 90 6.59 22.18 -6.54
CA GLN A 90 5.98 23.12 -5.59
C GLN A 90 4.78 23.87 -6.17
N THR A 91 4.73 24.04 -7.47
CA THR A 91 3.66 24.75 -8.17
C THR A 91 2.66 23.81 -8.86
N ALA A 92 2.97 22.51 -8.92
CA ALA A 92 2.10 21.52 -9.50
C ALA A 92 0.85 21.28 -8.63
N PRO A 93 -0.29 20.92 -9.22
CA PRO A 93 -1.37 20.31 -8.48
C PRO A 93 -0.95 18.93 -7.99
N TRP A 94 -1.46 18.52 -6.82
CA TRP A 94 -1.19 17.22 -6.25
C TRP A 94 -2.48 16.47 -5.94
N VAL A 95 -2.39 15.15 -5.96
CA VAL A 95 -3.43 14.26 -5.44
C VAL A 95 -2.90 13.58 -4.17
N GLY A 96 -3.78 13.29 -3.23
CA GLY A 96 -3.36 12.69 -1.97
C GLY A 96 -4.47 11.94 -1.27
N TYR A 97 -4.13 11.32 -0.15
CA TYR A 97 -5.11 10.64 0.68
C TYR A 97 -6.09 11.64 1.34
N GLU A 98 -7.25 11.13 1.76
CA GLU A 98 -8.21 11.88 2.57
C GLU A 98 -7.57 12.40 3.86
N ARG A 99 -8.13 13.48 4.43
CA ARG A 99 -7.53 14.17 5.59
C ARG A 99 -7.35 13.29 6.82
N ALA A 100 -8.21 12.30 7.00
CA ALA A 100 -8.07 11.33 8.09
C ALA A 100 -6.75 10.53 8.03
N LEU A 101 -6.06 10.55 6.88
CA LEU A 101 -4.80 9.86 6.62
C LEU A 101 -3.61 10.82 6.46
N ASP A 102 -3.74 12.10 6.82
CA ASP A 102 -2.66 13.10 6.71
C ASP A 102 -1.42 12.76 7.55
N GLN A 103 -1.53 11.88 8.54
CA GLN A 103 -0.42 11.38 9.36
C GLN A 103 0.41 10.29 8.68
N LEU A 104 0.00 9.77 7.53
CA LEU A 104 0.80 8.78 6.81
C LEU A 104 2.12 9.40 6.33
N PRO A 105 3.25 8.64 6.35
CA PRO A 105 4.55 9.14 5.96
C PRO A 105 4.58 9.83 4.60
N GLU A 106 3.88 9.30 3.61
CA GLU A 106 3.76 9.89 2.28
C GLU A 106 3.01 11.23 2.28
N MET A 107 2.03 11.39 3.15
CA MET A 107 1.30 12.66 3.29
C MET A 107 2.09 13.68 4.11
N CYS A 108 2.84 13.26 5.11
CA CYS A 108 3.79 14.10 5.83
C CYS A 108 4.86 14.64 4.86
N TRP A 109 5.46 13.77 4.06
CA TRP A 109 6.43 14.16 3.04
C TRP A 109 5.85 15.19 2.07
N LEU A 110 4.63 14.96 1.56
CA LEU A 110 3.95 15.89 0.67
C LEU A 110 3.74 17.26 1.32
N SER A 111 3.30 17.28 2.58
CA SER A 111 3.08 18.51 3.33
C SER A 111 4.37 19.31 3.54
N GLU A 112 5.49 18.62 3.81
CA GLU A 112 6.80 19.24 4.01
C GLU A 112 7.38 19.81 2.71
N GLN A 113 7.24 19.11 1.58
CA GLN A 113 7.86 19.50 0.31
C GLN A 113 7.05 20.53 -0.48
N VAL A 114 5.71 20.48 -0.38
CA VAL A 114 4.81 21.21 -1.27
C VAL A 114 3.80 22.06 -0.50
N GLY A 115 3.41 21.62 0.68
CA GLY A 115 2.30 22.22 1.44
C GLY A 115 0.94 21.65 1.02
N GLN A 116 -0.01 21.68 1.97
CA GLN A 116 -1.33 21.05 1.78
C GLN A 116 -2.27 21.80 0.84
N HIS A 117 -2.01 23.07 0.56
CA HIS A 117 -2.88 23.92 -0.27
C HIS A 117 -2.88 23.52 -1.75
N ASN A 118 -1.87 22.80 -2.21
CA ASN A 118 -1.77 22.33 -3.59
C ASN A 118 -2.40 20.96 -3.81
N VAL A 119 -2.99 20.33 -2.79
CA VAL A 119 -3.69 19.04 -2.94
C VAL A 119 -5.11 19.31 -3.45
N THR A 120 -5.34 19.02 -4.72
CA THR A 120 -6.57 19.34 -5.45
C THR A 120 -7.57 18.17 -5.49
N PHE A 121 -7.11 16.95 -5.25
CA PHE A 121 -7.94 15.75 -5.19
C PHE A 121 -7.52 14.86 -4.03
N ARG A 122 -8.48 14.29 -3.31
CA ARG A 122 -8.25 13.40 -2.17
C ARG A 122 -9.20 12.21 -2.22
N CYS A 123 -8.67 11.03 -1.91
CA CYS A 123 -9.46 9.81 -1.69
C CYS A 123 -8.73 8.86 -0.73
N ASN A 124 -9.34 7.73 -0.41
CA ASN A 124 -8.77 6.72 0.49
C ASN A 124 -8.39 5.41 -0.20
N ASN A 125 -8.35 5.41 -1.52
CA ASN A 125 -8.05 4.23 -2.33
C ASN A 125 -6.84 4.49 -3.23
N ILE A 126 -5.85 3.59 -3.21
CA ILE A 126 -4.58 3.78 -3.94
C ILE A 126 -4.75 3.71 -5.45
N ASP A 127 -5.65 2.86 -5.96
CA ASP A 127 -5.89 2.75 -7.40
C ASP A 127 -6.62 3.99 -7.93
N ALA A 128 -7.55 4.56 -7.14
CA ALA A 128 -8.18 5.83 -7.48
C ALA A 128 -7.18 6.98 -7.51
N LEU A 129 -6.20 7.01 -6.59
CA LEU A 129 -5.10 7.98 -6.64
C LEU A 129 -4.24 7.79 -7.89
N ALA A 130 -3.86 6.56 -8.21
CA ALA A 130 -3.06 6.25 -9.39
C ALA A 130 -3.77 6.67 -10.68
N ASN A 131 -5.06 6.36 -10.82
CA ASN A 131 -5.87 6.79 -11.96
C ASN A 131 -5.98 8.32 -12.03
N ALA A 132 -6.22 9.00 -10.90
CA ALA A 132 -6.28 10.46 -10.85
C ALA A 132 -4.97 11.12 -11.33
N VAL A 133 -3.81 10.54 -10.96
CA VAL A 133 -2.49 10.99 -11.47
C VAL A 133 -2.40 10.74 -12.98
N ALA A 134 -2.74 9.53 -13.44
CA ALA A 134 -2.66 9.16 -14.84
C ALA A 134 -3.55 10.05 -15.74
N ASP A 135 -4.72 10.45 -15.25
CA ASP A 135 -5.66 11.34 -15.91
C ASP A 135 -5.27 12.83 -15.80
N GLY A 136 -4.15 13.14 -15.12
CA GLY A 136 -3.60 14.50 -15.07
C GLY A 136 -4.22 15.42 -14.02
N LEU A 137 -4.92 14.89 -13.00
CA LEU A 137 -5.45 15.72 -11.91
C LEU A 137 -4.35 16.34 -11.04
N GLY A 138 -3.14 15.75 -11.07
CA GLY A 138 -2.00 16.25 -10.35
C GLY A 138 -0.88 15.20 -10.25
N LEU A 139 0.18 15.55 -9.54
CA LEU A 139 1.24 14.62 -9.17
C LEU A 139 0.80 13.81 -7.93
N GLY A 140 1.39 12.63 -7.74
CA GLY A 140 1.09 11.80 -6.56
C GLY A 140 2.33 11.11 -6.02
N ILE A 141 2.31 10.84 -4.70
CA ILE A 141 3.28 9.94 -4.07
C ILE A 141 2.64 8.57 -4.02
N LEU A 142 3.16 7.64 -4.81
CA LEU A 142 2.62 6.30 -4.93
C LEU A 142 3.67 5.25 -4.57
N PRO A 143 3.25 4.08 -4.04
CA PRO A 143 4.14 2.93 -3.97
C PRO A 143 4.71 2.62 -5.36
N CYS A 144 6.01 2.39 -5.46
CA CYS A 144 6.65 2.03 -6.73
C CYS A 144 6.03 0.75 -7.33
N LEU A 145 5.57 -0.15 -6.47
CA LEU A 145 4.81 -1.35 -6.85
C LEU A 145 3.55 -1.03 -7.67
N VAL A 146 2.86 0.06 -7.34
CA VAL A 146 1.65 0.51 -8.05
C VAL A 146 2.04 1.33 -9.28
N GLY A 147 2.87 2.36 -9.08
CA GLY A 147 3.21 3.31 -10.14
C GLY A 147 3.94 2.66 -11.33
N SER A 148 4.83 1.70 -11.07
CA SER A 148 5.58 1.01 -12.14
C SER A 148 4.72 0.04 -12.98
N GLN A 149 3.58 -0.38 -12.47
CA GLN A 149 2.67 -1.29 -13.17
C GLN A 149 1.56 -0.56 -13.94
N HIS A 150 1.39 0.72 -13.69
CA HIS A 150 0.32 1.51 -14.31
C HIS A 150 0.81 2.18 -15.61
N PRO A 151 0.23 1.83 -16.79
CA PRO A 151 0.74 2.28 -18.09
C PRO A 151 0.61 3.79 -18.34
N GLY A 152 -0.29 4.47 -17.63
CA GLY A 152 -0.51 5.92 -17.74
C GLY A 152 0.38 6.77 -16.84
N LEU A 153 1.30 6.15 -16.07
CA LEU A 153 2.15 6.81 -15.10
C LEU A 153 3.62 6.77 -15.50
N ARG A 154 4.33 7.85 -15.17
CA ARG A 154 5.79 7.89 -15.21
C ARG A 154 6.36 8.30 -13.86
N CYS A 155 7.46 7.69 -13.46
CA CYS A 155 8.21 8.10 -12.28
C CYS A 155 8.95 9.40 -12.54
N LEU A 156 8.77 10.39 -11.67
CA LEU A 156 9.43 11.70 -11.75
C LEU A 156 10.58 11.82 -10.78
N SER A 157 10.67 10.98 -9.74
CA SER A 157 11.75 10.97 -8.77
C SER A 157 12.96 10.13 -9.20
N GLY A 158 12.94 9.59 -10.42
CA GLY A 158 14.02 8.72 -10.94
C GLY A 158 14.10 7.39 -10.20
N ASP A 159 15.29 6.82 -10.10
CA ASP A 159 15.52 5.51 -9.50
C ASP A 159 15.56 5.54 -7.96
N GLN A 160 15.55 6.72 -7.36
CA GLN A 160 15.57 6.87 -5.90
C GLN A 160 14.17 7.00 -5.34
N ALA A 161 13.88 6.14 -4.36
CA ALA A 161 12.67 6.27 -3.57
C ALA A 161 12.69 7.55 -2.74
N VAL A 162 11.61 8.32 -2.75
CA VAL A 162 11.48 9.53 -1.91
C VAL A 162 11.24 9.18 -0.44
N LEU A 163 10.64 8.02 -0.19
CA LEU A 163 10.52 7.41 1.12
C LEU A 163 10.32 5.89 0.99
N SER A 164 10.43 5.17 2.09
CA SER A 164 10.09 3.75 2.14
C SER A 164 9.45 3.39 3.46
N ARG A 165 8.54 2.42 3.45
CA ARG A 165 7.84 1.90 4.62
C ARG A 165 8.17 0.42 4.81
N GLU A 166 8.34 0.00 6.06
CA GLU A 166 8.56 -1.40 6.37
C GLU A 166 7.26 -2.20 6.19
N ILE A 167 7.42 -3.42 5.67
CA ILE A 167 6.32 -4.37 5.52
C ILE A 167 6.42 -5.37 6.67
N TRP A 168 5.38 -5.47 7.46
CA TRP A 168 5.31 -6.33 8.64
C TRP A 168 4.27 -7.43 8.47
N LEU A 169 4.72 -8.67 8.68
CA LEU A 169 3.86 -9.82 8.90
C LEU A 169 3.49 -9.85 10.37
N VAL A 170 2.21 -10.00 10.65
CA VAL A 170 1.66 -10.05 12.00
C VAL A 170 0.68 -11.21 12.09
N LEU A 171 0.83 -12.03 13.10
CA LEU A 171 -0.08 -13.14 13.40
C LEU A 171 -0.22 -13.35 14.91
N PRO A 172 -1.35 -13.89 15.38
CA PRO A 172 -1.51 -14.30 16.77
C PRO A 172 -0.44 -15.33 17.15
N ARG A 173 0.07 -15.26 18.38
CA ARG A 173 1.11 -16.19 18.85
C ARG A 173 0.67 -17.65 18.79
N GLU A 174 -0.61 -17.90 19.01
CA GLU A 174 -1.22 -19.22 18.91
C GLU A 174 -1.02 -19.89 17.54
N LEU A 175 -0.89 -19.09 16.49
CA LEU A 175 -0.70 -19.57 15.11
C LEU A 175 0.78 -19.77 14.73
N ARG A 176 1.71 -19.46 15.63
CA ARG A 176 3.15 -19.55 15.35
C ARG A 176 3.60 -20.93 14.87
N ASP A 177 3.06 -21.97 15.49
CA ASP A 177 3.47 -23.37 15.31
C ASP A 177 2.42 -24.17 14.51
N VAL A 178 1.42 -23.49 13.92
CA VAL A 178 0.46 -24.09 13.00
C VAL A 178 1.10 -24.21 11.62
N PRO A 179 1.07 -25.40 11.00
CA PRO A 179 1.68 -25.64 9.69
C PRO A 179 1.06 -24.82 8.55
#